data_e64139201c7f7ce8f94afd1cd19722d0
#
_entry.id   e64139201c7f7ce8f94afd1cd19722d0
#
_cell.length_a   1.000
_cell.length_b   1.000
_cell.length_c   1.000
_cell.angle_alpha   90.00
_cell.angle_beta   90.00
_cell.angle_gamma   90.00
#
_symmetry.space_group_name_H-M   'P 1'
#
loop_
_entity.id
_entity.type
_entity.pdbx_description
1 polymer ?
#
loop_
_entity_poly.entity_id
_entity_poly.type
_entity_poly.pdbx_seq_one_letter_code
_entity_poly.pdbx_strand_id
1 'polypeptide(L)'
;MNEMHERRNFLKAATALVAASGIGLNVHHTAQAANHGARLPQVPHGKTVTRIAFGSCAKESKEQPIWNSIIATRPDLFLFLGDNIYGDTRDMNVLREKYARFGAIPGVKELRETVPHLAIWDDHDYGENDAGVEYPMKEESRRIFCDFWGEPADSPRRTQDGIYASYFFGARGRRVQIIMPDLRFNRTPILKLDLGGKAYDVWAKELEQAGKPVPGPYSRNPDPKATMLGEHQWRWLEAQLKIPADVRIIASGLQVLADFPGWEGWTNYARDHQRLIELIRNTRANGVIFLSGDTHYAELSRLDVNVPYPLYDLTSSGLTEVWPVLPPNDLRVGEALREANFGVIEIDWGVAPQLRLEIRDGNGLTRMAHRIKLGELKV
;
A
#
# COMPACT_ATOMS: atom_id res chain seq x y z
N MET A 1 -12.63 -29.99 58.53
CA MET A 1 -11.20 -29.68 58.30
C MET A 1 -10.78 -29.89 56.85
N ASN A 2 -11.71 -29.81 55.90
CA ASN A 2 -11.41 -30.10 54.47
C ASN A 2 -11.74 -28.95 53.50
N GLU A 3 -12.32 -27.84 53.96
CA GLU A 3 -12.63 -26.69 53.11
C GLU A 3 -11.57 -25.58 53.06
N MET A 4 -10.60 -25.60 53.95
CA MET A 4 -9.53 -24.58 53.98
C MET A 4 -8.31 -24.95 53.08
N HIS A 5 -8.21 -26.17 52.57
CA HIS A 5 -7.10 -26.60 51.71
C HIS A 5 -7.37 -26.33 50.22
N GLU A 6 -8.62 -26.32 49.77
CA GLU A 6 -8.96 -26.03 48.36
C GLU A 6 -8.89 -24.54 48.05
N ARG A 7 -9.22 -23.65 48.96
CA ARG A 7 -9.11 -22.20 48.76
C ARG A 7 -7.67 -21.71 48.65
N ARG A 8 -6.72 -22.43 49.21
CA ARG A 8 -5.30 -22.05 49.15
C ARG A 8 -4.62 -22.46 47.84
N ASN A 9 -5.15 -23.44 47.13
CA ASN A 9 -4.65 -23.87 45.81
C ASN A 9 -5.25 -23.04 44.66
N PHE A 10 -6.45 -22.48 44.86
CA PHE A 10 -7.10 -21.58 43.90
C PHE A 10 -6.42 -20.19 43.86
N LEU A 11 -5.95 -19.70 45.00
CA LEU A 11 -5.23 -18.42 45.08
C LEU A 11 -3.77 -18.49 44.59
N LYS A 12 -3.17 -19.68 44.51
CA LYS A 12 -1.84 -19.83 43.93
C LYS A 12 -1.83 -20.00 42.39
N ALA A 13 -2.97 -20.42 41.81
CA ALA A 13 -3.15 -20.46 40.38
C ALA A 13 -3.54 -19.11 39.75
N ALA A 14 -4.18 -18.21 40.55
CA ALA A 14 -4.59 -16.88 40.08
C ALA A 14 -3.44 -15.85 40.07
N THR A 15 -2.35 -16.09 40.80
CA THR A 15 -1.20 -15.15 40.83
C THR A 15 -0.12 -15.43 39.76
N ALA A 16 -0.24 -16.55 39.05
CA ALA A 16 0.67 -16.86 37.94
C ALA A 16 0.15 -16.39 36.56
N LEU A 17 -1.10 -15.88 36.45
CA LEU A 17 -1.73 -15.45 35.20
C LEU A 17 -1.74 -13.93 34.99
N VAL A 18 -1.20 -13.13 35.91
CA VAL A 18 -1.16 -11.65 35.80
C VAL A 18 0.24 -11.13 35.44
N ALA A 19 1.25 -11.99 35.36
CA ALA A 19 2.61 -11.62 34.97
C ALA A 19 2.95 -11.91 33.50
N ALA A 20 1.99 -12.35 32.67
CA ALA A 20 2.21 -12.68 31.26
C ALA A 20 1.45 -11.78 30.26
N SER A 21 0.85 -10.67 30.74
CA SER A 21 0.34 -9.60 29.86
C SER A 21 1.32 -8.43 29.75
N GLY A 22 2.63 -8.74 29.82
CA GLY A 22 3.65 -7.89 29.27
C GLY A 22 3.52 -7.92 27.77
N ILE A 23 2.94 -6.88 27.20
CA ILE A 23 2.83 -6.62 25.77
C ILE A 23 4.24 -6.72 25.18
N GLY A 24 4.59 -7.90 24.76
CA GLY A 24 5.71 -8.13 23.88
C GLY A 24 5.37 -7.57 22.50
N LEU A 25 5.69 -6.30 22.27
CA LEU A 25 5.81 -5.71 20.94
C LEU A 25 6.99 -6.37 20.20
N ASN A 26 6.86 -7.66 19.92
CA ASN A 26 7.73 -8.38 19.00
C ASN A 26 6.98 -8.63 17.69
N VAL A 27 6.76 -7.57 16.92
CA VAL A 27 6.40 -7.73 15.50
C VAL A 27 7.66 -7.54 14.67
N HIS A 28 8.67 -8.36 14.92
CA HIS A 28 9.68 -8.64 13.93
C HIS A 28 9.14 -9.77 13.04
N HIS A 29 8.29 -9.46 12.10
CA HIS A 29 8.06 -10.37 11.01
C HIS A 29 9.29 -10.39 10.11
N THR A 30 10.27 -11.21 10.46
CA THR A 30 11.05 -11.86 9.44
C THR A 30 10.09 -12.81 8.77
N ALA A 31 9.70 -12.52 7.52
CA ALA A 31 8.88 -13.41 6.73
C ALA A 31 9.56 -14.77 6.61
N GLN A 32 9.18 -15.69 7.48
CA GLN A 32 9.65 -17.06 7.48
C GLN A 32 8.46 -17.92 7.12
N ALA A 33 8.27 -18.12 5.81
CA ALA A 33 7.26 -19.02 5.27
C ALA A 33 7.61 -20.47 5.63
N ALA A 34 6.71 -21.13 6.32
CA ALA A 34 6.71 -22.59 6.44
C ALA A 34 5.67 -23.18 5.45
N ASN A 35 6.09 -23.64 4.39
CA ASN A 35 6.16 -24.89 3.66
C ASN A 35 4.93 -25.53 3.01
N HIS A 36 4.88 -25.61 1.65
CA HIS A 36 5.04 -26.74 0.75
C HIS A 36 5.00 -26.25 -0.71
N GLY A 37 6.01 -25.57 -1.14
CA GLY A 37 6.28 -25.09 -2.50
C GLY A 37 7.68 -24.47 -2.51
N ALA A 38 8.21 -24.12 -3.65
CA ALA A 38 9.48 -23.43 -3.75
C ALA A 38 9.42 -22.17 -2.83
N ARG A 39 10.39 -22.07 -1.94
CA ARG A 39 10.46 -20.97 -0.97
C ARG A 39 10.60 -19.67 -1.73
N LEU A 40 9.63 -18.74 -1.59
CA LEU A 40 9.70 -17.43 -2.22
C LEU A 40 10.99 -16.70 -1.80
N PRO A 41 11.64 -15.95 -2.70
CA PRO A 41 12.86 -15.24 -2.39
C PRO A 41 12.62 -14.22 -1.27
N GLN A 42 13.58 -14.13 -0.35
CA GLN A 42 13.53 -13.23 0.78
C GLN A 42 14.74 -12.30 0.75
N VAL A 43 14.57 -11.07 1.20
CA VAL A 43 15.71 -10.18 1.44
C VAL A 43 16.57 -10.85 2.54
N PRO A 44 17.86 -11.14 2.28
CA PRO A 44 18.72 -11.76 3.27
C PRO A 44 18.76 -10.95 4.58
N HIS A 45 18.77 -11.65 5.72
CA HIS A 45 18.84 -11.00 7.03
C HIS A 45 20.03 -10.05 7.11
N GLY A 46 19.78 -8.81 7.54
CA GLY A 46 20.83 -7.78 7.67
C GLY A 46 21.26 -7.12 6.35
N LYS A 47 20.76 -7.58 5.20
CA LYS A 47 21.04 -6.92 3.92
C LYS A 47 20.49 -5.50 3.94
N THR A 48 21.34 -4.54 3.59
CA THR A 48 20.94 -3.16 3.34
C THR A 48 20.20 -3.10 2.00
N VAL A 49 18.96 -2.63 2.02
CA VAL A 49 18.18 -2.38 0.80
C VAL A 49 18.62 -1.06 0.19
N THR A 50 18.91 -1.09 -1.11
CA THR A 50 19.39 0.07 -1.88
C THR A 50 18.52 0.38 -3.07
N ARG A 51 17.75 -0.61 -3.56
CA ARG A 51 16.84 -0.41 -4.69
C ARG A 51 15.51 -1.13 -4.44
N ILE A 52 14.43 -0.37 -4.52
CA ILE A 52 13.06 -0.88 -4.42
C ILE A 52 12.35 -0.49 -5.71
N ALA A 53 11.74 -1.47 -6.38
CA ALA A 53 10.83 -1.21 -7.48
C ALA A 53 9.38 -1.46 -7.03
N PHE A 54 8.41 -0.82 -7.68
CA PHE A 54 7.00 -0.98 -7.35
C PHE A 54 6.09 -0.65 -8.52
N GLY A 55 4.85 -1.10 -8.44
CA GLY A 55 3.80 -0.78 -9.40
C GLY A 55 2.47 -1.39 -9.00
N SER A 56 1.43 -1.02 -9.72
CA SER A 56 0.05 -1.51 -9.58
C SER A 56 -0.67 -1.60 -10.91
N CYS A 57 -1.90 -2.10 -10.91
CA CYS A 57 -2.80 -2.16 -12.04
C CYS A 57 -2.27 -3.07 -13.17
N ALA A 58 -2.10 -4.36 -12.79
CA ALA A 58 -1.58 -5.43 -13.65
C ALA A 58 -2.71 -6.39 -14.05
N LYS A 59 -3.50 -6.02 -15.08
CA LYS A 59 -4.65 -6.82 -15.53
C LYS A 59 -4.21 -8.16 -16.10
N GLU A 60 -4.57 -9.24 -15.43
CA GLU A 60 -4.13 -10.62 -15.69
C GLU A 60 -4.48 -11.17 -17.09
N SER A 61 -5.40 -10.50 -17.79
CA SER A 61 -5.83 -10.87 -19.15
C SER A 61 -5.05 -10.18 -20.27
N LYS A 62 -4.14 -9.25 -19.93
CA LYS A 62 -3.31 -8.52 -20.89
C LYS A 62 -1.89 -9.07 -20.96
N GLU A 63 -1.21 -8.83 -22.09
CA GLU A 63 0.23 -9.03 -22.20
C GLU A 63 0.98 -8.06 -21.30
N GLN A 64 2.04 -8.53 -20.65
CA GLN A 64 2.75 -7.78 -19.62
C GLN A 64 4.28 -7.81 -19.83
N PRO A 65 4.80 -7.25 -20.93
CA PRO A 65 6.25 -7.26 -21.21
C PRO A 65 7.06 -6.42 -20.20
N ILE A 66 6.42 -5.52 -19.47
CA ILE A 66 7.03 -4.60 -18.50
C ILE A 66 7.83 -5.34 -17.40
N TRP A 67 7.47 -6.58 -17.07
CA TRP A 67 8.15 -7.37 -16.04
C TRP A 67 9.64 -7.59 -16.36
N ASN A 68 9.98 -7.75 -17.65
CA ASN A 68 11.37 -7.90 -18.08
C ASN A 68 12.20 -6.65 -17.74
N SER A 69 11.61 -5.46 -17.96
CA SER A 69 12.25 -4.18 -17.63
C SER A 69 12.40 -3.99 -16.12
N ILE A 70 11.40 -4.40 -15.35
CA ILE A 70 11.45 -4.36 -13.87
C ILE A 70 12.57 -5.28 -13.36
N ILE A 71 12.60 -6.54 -13.79
CA ILE A 71 13.63 -7.52 -13.39
C ILE A 71 15.02 -7.04 -13.78
N ALA A 72 15.18 -6.44 -14.98
CA ALA A 72 16.44 -5.89 -15.46
C ALA A 72 16.99 -4.77 -14.56
N THR A 73 16.17 -4.09 -13.78
CA THR A 73 16.64 -3.11 -12.79
C THR A 73 17.33 -3.76 -11.59
N ARG A 74 17.19 -5.09 -11.42
CA ARG A 74 17.73 -5.88 -10.30
C ARG A 74 17.35 -5.27 -8.94
N PRO A 75 16.06 -5.13 -8.61
CA PRO A 75 15.65 -4.55 -7.34
C PRO A 75 15.97 -5.50 -6.19
N ASP A 76 16.31 -4.96 -5.03
CA ASP A 76 16.43 -5.71 -3.78
C ASP A 76 15.06 -6.17 -3.25
N LEU A 77 14.02 -5.43 -3.62
CA LEU A 77 12.63 -5.65 -3.21
C LEU A 77 11.68 -5.09 -4.27
N PHE A 78 10.61 -5.82 -4.57
CA PHE A 78 9.48 -5.32 -5.37
C PHE A 78 8.23 -5.19 -4.50
N LEU A 79 7.48 -4.08 -4.67
CA LEU A 79 6.21 -3.84 -3.97
C LEU A 79 5.05 -3.86 -4.97
N PHE A 80 4.15 -4.81 -4.79
CA PHE A 80 2.86 -4.85 -5.49
C PHE A 80 1.87 -3.99 -4.71
N LEU A 81 1.39 -2.90 -5.34
CA LEU A 81 0.56 -1.89 -4.67
C LEU A 81 -0.95 -2.04 -4.94
N GLY A 82 -1.40 -3.23 -5.22
CA GLY A 82 -2.80 -3.51 -5.49
C GLY A 82 -3.14 -3.57 -6.97
N ASP A 83 -4.39 -3.95 -7.28
CA ASP A 83 -4.85 -4.25 -8.64
C ASP A 83 -3.93 -5.26 -9.33
N ASN A 84 -3.49 -6.24 -8.55
CA ASN A 84 -2.64 -7.31 -9.07
C ASN A 84 -3.42 -8.22 -10.02
N ILE A 85 -4.74 -8.22 -9.87
CA ILE A 85 -5.74 -8.82 -10.77
C ILE A 85 -6.97 -7.94 -10.79
N TYR A 86 -7.82 -8.09 -11.82
CA TYR A 86 -9.12 -7.41 -11.92
C TYR A 86 -10.23 -8.42 -11.62
N GLY A 87 -10.43 -8.68 -10.31
CA GLY A 87 -11.38 -9.67 -9.79
C GLY A 87 -12.82 -9.33 -10.13
N ASP A 88 -13.30 -8.23 -9.62
CA ASP A 88 -14.64 -7.66 -9.83
C ASP A 88 -15.76 -8.71 -9.72
N THR A 89 -15.72 -9.51 -8.66
CA THR A 89 -16.59 -10.67 -8.53
C THR A 89 -16.91 -11.00 -7.08
N ARG A 90 -18.08 -11.58 -6.85
CA ARG A 90 -18.46 -12.25 -5.60
C ARG A 90 -18.30 -13.78 -5.68
N ASP A 91 -17.93 -14.31 -6.84
CA ASP A 91 -17.58 -15.71 -6.99
C ASP A 91 -16.08 -15.92 -6.69
N MET A 92 -15.81 -16.54 -5.57
CA MET A 92 -14.45 -16.75 -5.09
C MET A 92 -13.66 -17.76 -5.92
N ASN A 93 -14.30 -18.57 -6.76
CA ASN A 93 -13.58 -19.42 -7.72
C ASN A 93 -13.03 -18.57 -8.86
N VAL A 94 -13.81 -17.61 -9.36
CA VAL A 94 -13.34 -16.63 -10.36
C VAL A 94 -12.15 -15.84 -9.82
N LEU A 95 -12.20 -15.38 -8.57
CA LEU A 95 -11.10 -14.65 -7.95
C LEU A 95 -9.82 -15.50 -7.90
N ARG A 96 -9.93 -16.79 -7.47
CA ARG A 96 -8.79 -17.73 -7.46
C ARG A 96 -8.22 -18.00 -8.85
N GLU A 97 -9.10 -18.17 -9.86
CA GLU A 97 -8.69 -18.40 -11.25
C GLU A 97 -7.91 -17.21 -11.81
N LYS A 98 -8.34 -15.98 -11.50
CA LYS A 98 -7.65 -14.75 -11.92
C LYS A 98 -6.27 -14.63 -11.26
N TYR A 99 -6.15 -14.91 -9.97
CA TYR A 99 -4.84 -14.98 -9.32
C TYR A 99 -3.96 -16.10 -9.91
N ALA A 100 -4.51 -17.26 -10.20
CA ALA A 100 -3.77 -18.36 -10.85
C ALA A 100 -3.27 -17.94 -12.23
N ARG A 101 -4.10 -17.24 -13.03
CA ARG A 101 -3.74 -16.69 -14.33
C ARG A 101 -2.62 -15.66 -14.21
N PHE A 102 -2.73 -14.71 -13.27
CA PHE A 102 -1.69 -13.73 -13.01
C PHE A 102 -0.36 -14.40 -12.65
N GLY A 103 -0.37 -15.37 -11.73
CA GLY A 103 0.82 -16.10 -11.33
C GLY A 103 1.44 -16.96 -12.44
N ALA A 104 0.68 -17.29 -13.49
CA ALA A 104 1.16 -18.04 -14.65
C ALA A 104 1.80 -17.17 -15.74
N ILE A 105 1.65 -15.82 -15.67
CA ILE A 105 2.31 -14.91 -16.62
C ILE A 105 3.83 -15.06 -16.46
N PRO A 106 4.57 -15.35 -17.56
CA PRO A 106 6.00 -15.69 -17.46
C PRO A 106 6.83 -14.66 -16.68
N GLY A 107 6.66 -13.36 -16.96
CA GLY A 107 7.41 -12.32 -16.25
C GLY A 107 7.01 -12.16 -14.79
N VAL A 108 5.73 -12.34 -14.43
CA VAL A 108 5.27 -12.38 -13.03
C VAL A 108 5.86 -13.56 -12.30
N LYS A 109 5.84 -14.74 -12.92
CA LYS A 109 6.43 -15.96 -12.37
C LYS A 109 7.92 -15.77 -12.11
N GLU A 110 8.68 -15.29 -13.11
CA GLU A 110 10.10 -15.04 -13.00
C GLU A 110 10.41 -14.02 -11.87
N LEU A 111 9.67 -12.90 -11.81
CA LEU A 111 9.85 -11.92 -10.74
C LEU A 111 9.62 -12.55 -9.37
N ARG A 112 8.52 -13.29 -9.19
CA ARG A 112 8.18 -13.92 -7.91
C ARG A 112 9.18 -15.02 -7.51
N GLU A 113 9.84 -15.66 -8.45
CA GLU A 113 10.86 -16.70 -8.18
C GLU A 113 12.26 -16.12 -7.93
N THR A 114 12.55 -14.89 -8.42
CA THR A 114 13.90 -14.33 -8.40
C THR A 114 14.06 -13.07 -7.57
N VAL A 115 12.98 -12.32 -7.34
CA VAL A 115 13.00 -11.04 -6.63
C VAL A 115 12.20 -11.13 -5.33
N PRO A 116 12.78 -10.77 -4.17
CA PRO A 116 12.01 -10.57 -2.94
C PRO A 116 10.86 -9.57 -3.19
N HIS A 117 9.66 -9.90 -2.72
CA HIS A 117 8.51 -9.04 -2.95
C HIS A 117 7.53 -9.03 -1.78
N LEU A 118 6.77 -7.94 -1.69
CA LEU A 118 5.66 -7.74 -0.77
C LEU A 118 4.45 -7.27 -1.58
N ALA A 119 3.25 -7.55 -1.08
CA ALA A 119 2.03 -7.18 -1.76
C ALA A 119 0.95 -6.64 -0.82
N ILE A 120 0.17 -5.71 -1.34
CA ILE A 120 -1.15 -5.34 -0.86
C ILE A 120 -2.17 -5.57 -1.98
N TRP A 121 -3.42 -5.55 -1.63
CA TRP A 121 -4.52 -5.44 -2.59
C TRP A 121 -4.95 -3.99 -2.77
N ASP A 122 -5.74 -3.76 -3.83
CA ASP A 122 -6.64 -2.63 -3.92
C ASP A 122 -8.06 -3.13 -4.22
N ASP A 123 -8.96 -2.35 -4.78
CA ASP A 123 -10.38 -2.72 -4.92
C ASP A 123 -10.62 -3.91 -5.84
N HIS A 124 -9.95 -3.96 -6.98
CA HIS A 124 -10.15 -5.04 -7.96
C HIS A 124 -9.69 -6.41 -7.46
N ASP A 125 -8.59 -6.51 -6.73
CA ASP A 125 -8.15 -7.77 -6.14
C ASP A 125 -8.70 -8.00 -4.71
N TYR A 126 -9.25 -6.96 -4.06
CA TYR A 126 -10.12 -7.12 -2.90
C TYR A 126 -11.47 -7.72 -3.28
N GLY A 127 -12.03 -7.34 -4.44
CA GLY A 127 -13.17 -8.03 -5.00
C GLY A 127 -14.14 -7.28 -5.88
N GLU A 128 -14.44 -6.02 -5.64
CA GLU A 128 -15.34 -5.20 -6.45
C GLU A 128 -14.77 -3.77 -6.57
N ASN A 129 -14.91 -3.19 -7.76
CA ASN A 129 -14.48 -1.81 -8.04
C ASN A 129 -15.00 -0.83 -6.98
N ASP A 130 -14.10 -0.03 -6.45
CA ASP A 130 -14.34 0.98 -5.41
C ASP A 130 -14.95 0.45 -4.10
N ALA A 131 -14.92 -0.85 -3.84
CA ALA A 131 -15.52 -1.43 -2.65
C ALA A 131 -14.67 -1.20 -1.38
N GLY A 132 -15.37 -1.15 -0.26
CA GLY A 132 -14.82 -1.00 1.08
C GLY A 132 -15.43 -2.01 2.06
N VAL A 133 -15.79 -1.53 3.26
CA VAL A 133 -16.31 -2.39 4.35
C VAL A 133 -17.59 -3.14 3.96
N GLU A 134 -18.34 -2.62 3.01
CA GLU A 134 -19.60 -3.18 2.51
C GLU A 134 -19.46 -4.41 1.66
N TYR A 135 -18.24 -4.73 1.17
CA TYR A 135 -18.03 -5.90 0.33
C TYR A 135 -18.24 -7.21 1.12
N PRO A 136 -19.20 -8.05 0.72
CA PRO A 136 -19.63 -9.17 1.56
C PRO A 136 -18.62 -10.33 1.59
N MET A 137 -17.73 -10.44 0.58
CA MET A 137 -16.80 -11.56 0.46
C MET A 137 -15.38 -11.25 0.97
N LYS A 138 -15.20 -10.15 1.69
CA LYS A 138 -13.88 -9.65 2.11
C LYS A 138 -13.03 -10.65 2.90
N GLU A 139 -13.66 -11.50 3.71
CA GLU A 139 -12.97 -12.55 4.49
C GLU A 139 -12.41 -13.65 3.58
N GLU A 140 -13.18 -14.02 2.58
CA GLU A 140 -12.79 -15.02 1.57
C GLU A 140 -11.69 -14.46 0.67
N SER A 141 -11.82 -13.21 0.23
CA SER A 141 -10.79 -12.51 -0.54
C SER A 141 -9.48 -12.44 0.22
N ARG A 142 -9.51 -12.13 1.54
CA ARG A 142 -8.32 -12.15 2.40
C ARG A 142 -7.65 -13.51 2.41
N ARG A 143 -8.42 -14.60 2.52
CA ARG A 143 -7.85 -15.97 2.48
C ARG A 143 -7.18 -16.26 1.15
N ILE A 144 -7.86 -15.94 0.04
CA ILE A 144 -7.32 -16.15 -1.31
C ILE A 144 -6.05 -15.34 -1.53
N PHE A 145 -6.05 -14.06 -1.14
CA PHE A 145 -4.88 -13.19 -1.19
C PHE A 145 -3.71 -13.79 -0.40
N CYS A 146 -3.93 -14.15 0.86
CA CYS A 146 -2.90 -14.72 1.71
C CYS A 146 -2.35 -16.05 1.16
N ASP A 147 -3.20 -16.88 0.56
CA ASP A 147 -2.79 -18.15 -0.04
C ASP A 147 -1.96 -17.93 -1.29
N PHE A 148 -2.38 -17.03 -2.18
CA PHE A 148 -1.64 -16.71 -3.40
C PHE A 148 -0.26 -16.09 -3.11
N TRP A 149 -0.18 -15.17 -2.16
CA TRP A 149 1.07 -14.51 -1.80
C TRP A 149 1.94 -15.33 -0.83
N GLY A 150 1.53 -16.55 -0.47
CA GLY A 150 2.30 -17.45 0.36
C GLY A 150 2.46 -16.98 1.80
N GLU A 151 1.49 -16.24 2.34
CA GLU A 151 1.49 -15.83 3.74
C GLU A 151 1.55 -17.05 4.67
N PRO A 152 2.44 -17.05 5.68
CA PRO A 152 2.51 -18.13 6.67
C PRO A 152 1.16 -18.40 7.34
N ALA A 153 0.96 -19.63 7.81
CA ALA A 153 -0.29 -20.02 8.46
C ALA A 153 -0.58 -19.23 9.75
N ASP A 154 0.48 -18.78 10.42
CA ASP A 154 0.44 -17.99 11.66
C ASP A 154 0.54 -16.47 11.41
N SER A 155 0.54 -16.04 10.14
CA SER A 155 0.57 -14.61 9.81
C SER A 155 -0.67 -13.89 10.35
N PRO A 156 -0.50 -12.75 11.04
CA PRO A 156 -1.62 -11.89 11.46
C PRO A 156 -2.54 -11.47 10.32
N ARG A 157 -2.02 -11.34 9.08
CA ARG A 157 -2.79 -11.00 7.88
C ARG A 157 -3.93 -11.99 7.60
N ARG A 158 -3.87 -13.21 8.15
CA ARG A 158 -4.90 -14.24 7.97
C ARG A 158 -6.10 -14.07 8.92
N THR A 159 -5.94 -13.32 10.02
CA THR A 159 -6.95 -13.28 11.10
C THR A 159 -7.33 -11.88 11.56
N GLN A 160 -6.51 -10.88 11.28
CA GLN A 160 -6.81 -9.49 11.64
C GLN A 160 -7.81 -8.83 10.66
N ASP A 161 -8.31 -7.66 11.00
CA ASP A 161 -9.24 -6.88 10.18
C ASP A 161 -8.54 -6.22 8.99
N GLY A 162 -8.15 -7.03 8.00
CA GLY A 162 -7.44 -6.62 6.79
C GLY A 162 -6.06 -7.24 6.64
N ILE A 163 -5.35 -6.85 5.59
CA ILE A 163 -4.05 -7.40 5.20
C ILE A 163 -2.87 -6.46 5.50
N TYR A 164 -3.06 -5.43 6.32
CA TYR A 164 -1.98 -4.49 6.64
C TYR A 164 -0.79 -5.18 7.34
N ALA A 165 0.41 -4.73 7.01
CA ALA A 165 1.65 -5.30 7.54
C ALA A 165 2.79 -4.27 7.55
N SER A 166 3.84 -4.53 8.33
CA SER A 166 5.06 -3.73 8.33
C SER A 166 6.29 -4.63 8.36
N TYR A 167 7.31 -4.24 7.59
CA TYR A 167 8.53 -5.01 7.41
C TYR A 167 9.75 -4.12 7.61
N PHE A 168 10.85 -4.70 8.08
CA PHE A 168 12.10 -3.98 8.35
C PHE A 168 13.27 -4.65 7.64
N PHE A 169 14.11 -3.84 6.99
CA PHE A 169 15.30 -4.28 6.28
C PHE A 169 16.49 -3.43 6.68
N GLY A 170 17.66 -4.06 6.77
CA GLY A 170 18.92 -3.38 7.13
C GLY A 170 19.10 -3.14 8.62
N ALA A 171 20.31 -2.74 8.99
CA ALA A 171 20.71 -2.43 10.35
C ALA A 171 20.39 -0.96 10.71
N ARG A 172 20.52 -0.60 11.99
CA ARG A 172 20.40 0.77 12.48
C ARG A 172 21.34 1.70 11.71
N GLY A 173 20.85 2.87 11.29
CA GLY A 173 21.54 3.83 10.44
C GLY A 173 21.37 3.60 8.95
N ARG A 174 20.81 2.44 8.54
CA ARG A 174 20.44 2.07 7.17
C ARG A 174 19.17 1.22 7.15
N ARG A 175 18.27 1.47 8.09
CA ARG A 175 17.05 0.69 8.24
C ARG A 175 15.93 1.28 7.39
N VAL A 176 15.41 0.44 6.50
CA VAL A 176 14.18 0.72 5.72
C VAL A 176 13.01 0.03 6.39
N GLN A 177 11.96 0.76 6.65
CA GLN A 177 10.65 0.24 7.06
C GLN A 177 9.69 0.34 5.89
N ILE A 178 9.01 -0.75 5.55
CA ILE A 178 7.90 -0.77 4.61
C ILE A 178 6.61 -0.93 5.44
N ILE A 179 5.73 0.04 5.37
CA ILE A 179 4.41 0.02 6.01
C ILE A 179 3.38 -0.09 4.91
N MET A 180 2.58 -1.14 4.96
CA MET A 180 1.57 -1.48 3.95
C MET A 180 0.19 -1.45 4.62
N PRO A 181 -0.53 -0.31 4.60
CA PRO A 181 -1.90 -0.24 5.13
C PRO A 181 -2.86 -0.99 4.23
N ASP A 182 -3.97 -1.45 4.79
CA ASP A 182 -5.13 -1.94 4.07
C ASP A 182 -6.15 -0.81 3.95
N LEU A 183 -6.47 -0.41 2.73
CA LEU A 183 -7.35 0.72 2.45
C LEU A 183 -8.77 0.28 2.05
N ARG A 184 -9.08 -1.02 2.16
CA ARG A 184 -10.36 -1.57 1.68
C ARG A 184 -11.19 -2.19 2.80
N PHE A 185 -10.59 -3.04 3.62
CA PHE A 185 -11.30 -3.91 4.58
C PHE A 185 -12.19 -3.18 5.58
N ASN A 186 -11.74 -2.01 6.07
CA ASN A 186 -12.45 -1.19 7.05
C ASN A 186 -12.92 0.16 6.49
N ARG A 187 -12.67 0.41 5.20
CA ARG A 187 -12.97 1.70 4.59
C ARG A 187 -14.47 1.95 4.56
N THR A 188 -14.90 3.08 5.08
CA THR A 188 -16.28 3.60 4.89
C THR A 188 -16.59 3.70 3.40
N PRO A 189 -17.79 3.33 2.94
CA PRO A 189 -18.17 3.45 1.53
C PRO A 189 -17.90 4.84 0.96
N ILE A 190 -17.39 4.89 -0.27
CA ILE A 190 -17.12 6.14 -0.95
C ILE A 190 -18.43 6.83 -1.33
N LEU A 191 -18.46 8.16 -1.24
CA LEU A 191 -19.64 8.93 -1.61
C LEU A 191 -19.60 9.28 -3.10
N LYS A 192 -20.65 8.90 -3.83
CA LYS A 192 -20.86 9.28 -5.22
C LYS A 192 -21.49 10.67 -5.31
N LEU A 193 -21.12 11.42 -6.34
CA LEU A 193 -21.80 12.66 -6.69
C LEU A 193 -23.23 12.35 -7.14
N ASP A 194 -24.16 13.26 -6.83
CA ASP A 194 -25.46 13.25 -7.47
C ASP A 194 -25.33 13.80 -8.90
N LEU A 195 -25.40 12.91 -9.86
CA LEU A 195 -25.30 13.24 -11.28
C LEU A 195 -26.69 13.49 -11.93
N GLY A 196 -27.72 13.68 -11.11
CA GLY A 196 -29.09 13.87 -11.58
C GLY A 196 -29.67 12.65 -12.33
N GLY A 197 -29.23 11.43 -11.91
CA GLY A 197 -29.64 10.17 -12.53
C GLY A 197 -28.90 9.83 -13.83
N LYS A 198 -27.93 10.62 -14.25
CA LYS A 198 -27.12 10.36 -15.45
C LYS A 198 -25.99 9.37 -15.14
N ALA A 199 -25.59 8.60 -16.15
CA ALA A 199 -24.33 7.87 -16.11
C ALA A 199 -23.15 8.86 -16.16
N TYR A 200 -22.03 8.50 -15.53
CA TYR A 200 -20.87 9.38 -15.41
C TYR A 200 -20.32 9.83 -16.76
N ASP A 201 -20.20 8.93 -17.71
CA ASP A 201 -19.69 9.21 -19.07
C ASP A 201 -20.55 10.24 -19.83
N VAL A 202 -21.88 10.19 -19.66
CA VAL A 202 -22.82 11.17 -20.22
C VAL A 202 -22.62 12.53 -19.56
N TRP A 203 -22.56 12.57 -18.24
CA TRP A 203 -22.35 13.79 -17.48
C TRP A 203 -20.97 14.43 -17.76
N ALA A 204 -19.91 13.63 -17.81
CA ALA A 204 -18.56 14.07 -18.12
C ALA A 204 -18.50 14.72 -19.52
N LYS A 205 -19.12 14.09 -20.52
CA LYS A 205 -19.18 14.61 -21.88
C LYS A 205 -19.92 15.93 -21.98
N GLU A 206 -20.99 16.11 -21.22
CA GLU A 206 -21.70 17.40 -21.15
C GLU A 206 -20.82 18.52 -20.59
N LEU A 207 -19.99 18.22 -19.56
CA LEU A 207 -19.05 19.18 -19.01
C LEU A 207 -17.95 19.54 -20.02
N GLU A 208 -17.39 18.54 -20.71
CA GLU A 208 -16.39 18.75 -21.76
C GLU A 208 -16.93 19.66 -22.87
N GLN A 209 -18.16 19.38 -23.35
CA GLN A 209 -18.83 20.20 -24.37
C GLN A 209 -19.09 21.63 -23.89
N ALA A 210 -19.30 21.81 -22.60
CA ALA A 210 -19.48 23.12 -21.98
C ALA A 210 -18.15 23.84 -21.65
N GLY A 211 -16.98 23.23 -21.95
CA GLY A 211 -15.67 23.75 -21.63
C GLY A 211 -15.38 23.81 -20.12
N LYS A 212 -16.04 22.96 -19.34
CA LYS A 212 -15.87 22.90 -17.88
C LYS A 212 -14.89 21.79 -17.50
N PRO A 213 -14.17 21.91 -16.36
CA PRO A 213 -13.41 20.81 -15.80
C PRO A 213 -14.31 19.60 -15.55
N VAL A 214 -13.77 18.40 -15.81
CA VAL A 214 -14.45 17.13 -15.57
C VAL A 214 -13.82 16.46 -14.35
N PRO A 215 -14.41 16.58 -13.15
CA PRO A 215 -13.96 15.85 -11.98
C PRO A 215 -14.42 14.39 -12.06
N GLY A 216 -13.83 13.53 -11.23
CA GLY A 216 -14.32 12.17 -11.04
C GLY A 216 -15.74 12.10 -10.42
N PRO A 217 -16.31 10.89 -10.33
CA PRO A 217 -17.71 10.69 -9.91
C PRO A 217 -17.93 10.72 -8.39
N TYR A 218 -16.91 11.07 -7.62
CA TYR A 218 -16.97 11.01 -6.16
C TYR A 218 -16.93 12.37 -5.49
N SER A 219 -17.35 12.42 -4.22
CA SER A 219 -17.28 13.60 -3.37
C SER A 219 -16.46 13.31 -2.11
N ARG A 220 -15.95 14.37 -1.48
CA ARG A 220 -15.35 14.24 -0.14
C ARG A 220 -16.40 13.78 0.85
N ASN A 221 -16.06 12.84 1.72
CA ASN A 221 -16.96 12.35 2.75
C ASN A 221 -17.00 13.36 3.93
N PRO A 222 -18.15 14.00 4.21
CA PRO A 222 -18.29 14.96 5.29
C PRO A 222 -18.54 14.32 6.64
N ASP A 223 -18.85 13.01 6.69
CA ASP A 223 -19.14 12.31 7.94
C ASP A 223 -17.87 12.27 8.81
N PRO A 224 -17.91 12.84 10.03
CA PRO A 224 -16.78 12.80 10.94
C PRO A 224 -16.39 11.38 11.40
N LYS A 225 -17.23 10.39 11.18
CA LYS A 225 -16.96 8.97 11.48
C LYS A 225 -16.42 8.19 10.30
N ALA A 226 -16.46 8.80 9.10
CA ALA A 226 -15.89 8.14 7.92
C ALA A 226 -14.40 7.92 8.10
N THR A 227 -13.94 6.74 7.75
CA THR A 227 -12.55 6.33 7.91
C THR A 227 -12.05 5.51 6.75
N MET A 228 -10.76 5.66 6.43
CA MET A 228 -10.02 4.84 5.48
C MET A 228 -9.56 3.52 6.15
N LEU A 229 -9.07 3.59 7.38
CA LEU A 229 -8.37 2.48 8.03
C LEU A 229 -9.17 1.77 9.12
N GLY A 230 -10.12 2.47 9.77
CA GLY A 230 -10.71 2.01 11.03
C GLY A 230 -9.75 2.17 12.22
N GLU A 231 -10.32 2.28 13.44
CA GLU A 231 -9.54 2.66 14.63
C GLU A 231 -8.50 1.60 15.05
N HIS A 232 -8.73 0.33 14.74
CA HIS A 232 -7.77 -0.72 15.09
C HIS A 232 -6.48 -0.56 14.27
N GLN A 233 -6.60 -0.36 12.97
CA GLN A 233 -5.46 -0.16 12.09
C GLN A 233 -4.78 1.20 12.34
N TRP A 234 -5.51 2.24 12.74
CA TRP A 234 -4.93 3.52 13.14
C TRP A 234 -4.00 3.38 14.34
N ARG A 235 -4.40 2.64 15.39
CA ARG A 235 -3.53 2.35 16.55
C ARG A 235 -2.31 1.54 16.16
N TRP A 236 -2.47 0.58 15.27
CA TRP A 236 -1.36 -0.18 14.72
C TRP A 236 -0.38 0.71 13.96
N LEU A 237 -0.87 1.58 13.06
CA LEU A 237 -0.04 2.50 12.28
C LEU A 237 0.77 3.44 13.19
N GLU A 238 0.13 3.98 14.23
CA GLU A 238 0.82 4.79 15.24
C GLU A 238 1.96 4.02 15.92
N ALA A 239 1.72 2.77 16.30
CA ALA A 239 2.75 1.92 16.89
C ALA A 239 3.91 1.67 15.91
N GLN A 240 3.61 1.45 14.60
CA GLN A 240 4.64 1.24 13.58
C GLN A 240 5.50 2.50 13.36
N LEU A 241 4.89 3.68 13.32
CA LEU A 241 5.62 4.94 13.10
C LEU A 241 6.54 5.31 14.27
N LYS A 242 6.28 4.81 15.46
CA LYS A 242 7.15 4.97 16.65
C LYS A 242 8.42 4.10 16.61
N ILE A 243 8.45 3.05 15.78
CA ILE A 243 9.62 2.18 15.67
C ILE A 243 10.72 2.91 14.90
N PRO A 244 11.97 2.95 15.40
CA PRO A 244 13.07 3.66 14.73
C PRO A 244 13.39 3.08 13.35
N ALA A 245 13.39 3.93 12.33
CA ALA A 245 13.86 3.62 10.97
C ALA A 245 14.46 4.89 10.33
N ASP A 246 15.35 4.71 9.35
CA ASP A 246 16.02 5.81 8.67
C ASP A 246 15.23 6.26 7.43
N VAL A 247 14.58 5.31 6.75
CA VAL A 247 13.64 5.52 5.64
C VAL A 247 12.36 4.75 5.95
N ARG A 248 11.22 5.39 5.75
CA ARG A 248 9.89 4.77 5.87
C ARG A 248 9.14 4.90 4.57
N ILE A 249 8.77 3.79 4.00
CA ILE A 249 7.92 3.73 2.82
C ILE A 249 6.52 3.32 3.27
N ILE A 250 5.55 4.23 3.11
CA ILE A 250 4.13 3.90 3.30
C ILE A 250 3.59 3.56 1.92
N ALA A 251 3.42 2.27 1.67
CA ALA A 251 2.97 1.72 0.41
C ALA A 251 1.43 1.64 0.39
N SER A 252 0.82 2.61 -0.23
CA SER A 252 -0.62 2.83 -0.32
C SER A 252 -1.16 2.33 -1.66
N GLY A 253 -2.35 1.69 -1.71
CA GLY A 253 -3.05 1.42 -2.96
C GLY A 253 -3.47 2.73 -3.63
N LEU A 254 -3.99 3.67 -2.86
CA LEU A 254 -4.54 4.95 -3.33
C LEU A 254 -3.55 6.11 -3.14
N GLN A 255 -3.69 7.15 -3.98
CA GLN A 255 -2.91 8.39 -3.82
C GLN A 255 -3.13 9.04 -2.45
N VAL A 256 -2.02 9.47 -1.83
CA VAL A 256 -2.03 10.09 -0.49
C VAL A 256 -2.07 11.61 -0.57
N LEU A 257 -1.21 12.22 -1.39
CA LEU A 257 -1.00 13.67 -1.39
C LEU A 257 -1.71 14.39 -2.53
N ALA A 258 -2.07 13.72 -3.63
CA ALA A 258 -2.75 14.35 -4.73
C ALA A 258 -3.98 15.13 -4.25
N ASP A 259 -4.13 16.38 -4.70
CA ASP A 259 -5.32 17.14 -4.39
C ASP A 259 -6.56 16.44 -4.96
N PHE A 260 -7.71 16.66 -4.32
CA PHE A 260 -8.92 15.89 -4.59
C PHE A 260 -9.42 16.07 -6.04
N PRO A 261 -9.23 15.06 -6.92
CA PRO A 261 -9.62 15.16 -8.32
C PRO A 261 -11.06 14.67 -8.59
N GLY A 262 -11.80 14.30 -7.55
CA GLY A 262 -13.11 13.63 -7.66
C GLY A 262 -13.02 12.13 -7.90
N TRP A 263 -11.82 11.55 -7.93
CA TRP A 263 -11.56 10.11 -7.98
C TRP A 263 -11.19 9.57 -6.59
N GLU A 264 -10.95 8.27 -6.46
CA GLU A 264 -10.51 7.69 -5.20
C GLU A 264 -9.15 8.24 -4.73
N GLY A 265 -8.98 8.36 -3.44
CA GLY A 265 -7.77 8.82 -2.80
C GLY A 265 -7.97 9.10 -1.31
N TRP A 266 -6.90 9.31 -0.59
CA TRP A 266 -6.99 9.66 0.84
C TRP A 266 -7.76 10.95 1.08
N THR A 267 -7.74 11.87 0.13
CA THR A 267 -8.43 13.16 0.22
C THR A 267 -9.95 13.08 0.13
N ASN A 268 -10.53 11.92 -0.22
CA ASN A 268 -11.97 11.65 -0.02
C ASN A 268 -12.34 11.66 1.48
N TYR A 269 -11.40 11.26 2.35
CA TYR A 269 -11.54 11.18 3.79
C TYR A 269 -10.63 12.22 4.45
N ALA A 270 -10.98 13.50 4.32
CA ALA A 270 -10.12 14.62 4.69
C ALA A 270 -9.60 14.57 6.13
N ARG A 271 -10.41 14.04 7.07
CA ARG A 271 -9.99 13.87 8.48
C ARG A 271 -8.93 12.79 8.64
N ASP A 272 -9.08 11.67 7.95
CA ASP A 272 -8.09 10.59 8.00
C ASP A 272 -6.79 11.01 7.31
N HIS A 273 -6.88 11.76 6.20
CA HIS A 273 -5.72 12.36 5.55
C HIS A 273 -4.97 13.31 6.49
N GLN A 274 -5.69 14.23 7.14
CA GLN A 274 -5.10 15.12 8.15
C GLN A 274 -4.50 14.33 9.32
N ARG A 275 -5.22 13.33 9.83
CA ARG A 275 -4.76 12.45 10.91
C ARG A 275 -3.45 11.76 10.57
N LEU A 276 -3.28 11.29 9.33
CA LEU A 276 -2.03 10.66 8.87
C LEU A 276 -0.85 11.64 8.96
N ILE A 277 -1.02 12.87 8.47
CA ILE A 277 0.01 13.90 8.53
C ILE A 277 0.35 14.28 9.96
N GLU A 278 -0.66 14.47 10.82
CA GLU A 278 -0.49 14.75 12.25
C GLU A 278 0.21 13.58 12.96
N LEU A 279 -0.11 12.35 12.60
CA LEU A 279 0.49 11.16 13.17
C LEU A 279 1.99 11.10 12.85
N ILE A 280 2.40 11.38 11.63
CA ILE A 280 3.81 11.49 11.23
C ILE A 280 4.54 12.55 12.08
N ARG A 281 3.91 13.72 12.28
CA ARG A 281 4.45 14.80 13.11
C ARG A 281 4.57 14.36 14.58
N ASN A 282 3.50 13.83 15.16
CA ASN A 282 3.40 13.52 16.58
C ASN A 282 4.30 12.34 16.99
N THR A 283 4.48 11.37 16.11
CA THR A 283 5.40 10.24 16.33
C THR A 283 6.86 10.59 16.01
N ARG A 284 7.11 11.79 15.44
CA ARG A 284 8.42 12.23 14.94
C ARG A 284 9.01 11.22 13.94
N ALA A 285 8.17 10.64 13.11
CA ALA A 285 8.56 9.64 12.11
C ALA A 285 9.35 10.32 10.99
N ASN A 286 10.67 10.13 10.97
CA ASN A 286 11.56 10.68 9.93
C ASN A 286 11.56 9.80 8.67
N GLY A 287 11.92 10.39 7.53
CA GLY A 287 12.19 9.67 6.28
C GLY A 287 10.94 9.05 5.63
N VAL A 288 9.76 9.63 5.82
CA VAL A 288 8.51 9.10 5.23
C VAL A 288 8.42 9.50 3.77
N ILE A 289 8.19 8.49 2.92
CA ILE A 289 7.83 8.60 1.51
C ILE A 289 6.58 7.76 1.29
N PHE A 290 5.59 8.30 0.59
CA PHE A 290 4.42 7.55 0.14
C PHE A 290 4.68 6.95 -1.24
N LEU A 291 4.19 5.75 -1.47
CA LEU A 291 4.03 5.14 -2.78
C LEU A 291 2.57 4.84 -3.00
N SER A 292 2.08 5.11 -4.19
CA SER A 292 0.66 4.94 -4.51
C SER A 292 0.41 4.32 -5.87
N GLY A 293 -0.80 3.79 -6.03
CA GLY A 293 -1.32 3.06 -7.19
C GLY A 293 -2.64 3.63 -7.71
N ASP A 294 -3.53 2.76 -8.20
CA ASP A 294 -4.92 2.97 -8.61
C ASP A 294 -5.12 3.78 -9.92
N THR A 295 -4.46 4.88 -10.09
CA THR A 295 -4.81 5.98 -11.02
C THR A 295 -4.51 5.73 -12.51
N HIS A 296 -3.83 4.62 -12.86
CA HIS A 296 -3.46 4.25 -14.23
C HIS A 296 -2.51 5.24 -14.95
N TYR A 297 -1.76 6.03 -14.18
CA TYR A 297 -0.67 6.90 -14.65
C TYR A 297 0.43 6.98 -13.58
N ALA A 298 1.51 7.70 -13.85
CA ALA A 298 2.53 7.95 -12.85
C ALA A 298 2.78 9.44 -12.67
N GLU A 299 2.99 9.88 -11.43
CA GLU A 299 3.36 11.25 -11.07
C GLU A 299 4.09 11.33 -9.73
N LEU A 300 4.73 12.43 -9.46
CA LEU A 300 5.25 12.78 -8.15
C LEU A 300 4.47 13.96 -7.59
N SER A 301 3.93 13.81 -6.39
CA SER A 301 3.33 14.91 -5.62
C SER A 301 4.23 15.30 -4.46
N ARG A 302 4.25 16.60 -4.13
CA ARG A 302 5.01 17.14 -3.01
C ARG A 302 4.17 18.12 -2.19
N LEU A 303 4.13 17.91 -0.88
CA LEU A 303 3.45 18.77 0.07
C LEU A 303 4.46 19.40 1.04
N ASP A 304 4.52 20.75 1.07
CA ASP A 304 5.46 21.51 1.88
C ASP A 304 4.79 22.28 3.02
N VAL A 305 3.46 22.41 2.97
CA VAL A 305 2.70 23.29 3.89
C VAL A 305 1.99 22.45 4.94
N ASN A 306 2.07 22.89 6.21
CA ASN A 306 1.44 22.20 7.34
C ASN A 306 1.90 20.75 7.56
N VAL A 307 3.14 20.45 7.17
CA VAL A 307 3.78 19.15 7.34
C VAL A 307 5.03 19.25 8.21
N PRO A 308 5.52 18.17 8.81
CA PRO A 308 6.74 18.22 9.65
C PRO A 308 8.03 18.48 8.84
N TYR A 309 8.05 18.07 7.61
CA TYR A 309 9.08 18.24 6.58
C TYR A 309 8.42 17.99 5.22
N PRO A 310 9.06 18.30 4.07
CA PRO A 310 8.46 18.00 2.76
C PRO A 310 8.05 16.53 2.63
N LEU A 311 6.77 16.27 2.37
CA LEU A 311 6.25 14.93 2.12
C LEU A 311 6.14 14.70 0.62
N TYR A 312 6.45 13.48 0.19
CA TYR A 312 6.45 13.07 -1.21
C TYR A 312 5.56 11.86 -1.40
N ASP A 313 4.79 11.83 -2.48
CA ASP A 313 3.97 10.71 -2.91
C ASP A 313 4.34 10.36 -4.36
N LEU A 314 5.00 9.23 -4.55
CA LEU A 314 5.37 8.73 -5.85
C LEU A 314 4.32 7.72 -6.30
N THR A 315 3.46 8.14 -7.21
CA THR A 315 2.46 7.30 -7.85
C THR A 315 3.08 6.58 -9.06
N SER A 316 2.87 5.28 -9.16
CA SER A 316 3.18 4.52 -10.38
C SER A 316 2.20 3.36 -10.51
N SER A 317 1.25 3.52 -11.42
CA SER A 317 0.02 2.75 -11.48
C SER A 317 -0.33 2.35 -12.92
N GLY A 318 0.68 2.00 -13.70
CA GLY A 318 0.51 1.73 -15.12
C GLY A 318 1.19 0.44 -15.58
N LEU A 319 1.17 -0.65 -14.80
CA LEU A 319 1.80 -1.90 -15.25
C LEU A 319 1.18 -2.42 -16.55
N THR A 320 -0.16 -2.34 -16.68
CA THR A 320 -0.89 -2.65 -17.92
C THR A 320 -2.05 -1.70 -18.22
N GLU A 321 -2.60 -1.08 -17.18
CA GLU A 321 -3.72 -0.15 -17.32
C GLU A 321 -3.17 1.28 -17.44
N VAL A 322 -3.59 1.99 -18.48
CA VAL A 322 -3.14 3.37 -18.73
C VAL A 322 -4.35 4.24 -18.99
N TRP A 323 -4.45 5.34 -18.24
CA TRP A 323 -5.53 6.30 -18.39
C TRP A 323 -5.09 7.52 -19.19
N PRO A 324 -5.82 7.89 -20.25
CA PRO A 324 -5.41 8.99 -21.13
C PRO A 324 -5.67 10.39 -20.53
N VAL A 325 -6.59 10.48 -19.54
CA VAL A 325 -6.96 11.74 -18.89
C VAL A 325 -6.14 11.90 -17.62
N LEU A 326 -5.57 13.09 -17.44
CA LEU A 326 -4.80 13.43 -16.25
C LEU A 326 -5.62 14.42 -15.40
N PRO A 327 -6.03 14.03 -14.19
CA PRO A 327 -6.70 14.96 -13.29
C PRO A 327 -5.80 16.13 -12.88
N PRO A 328 -6.38 17.30 -12.56
CA PRO A 328 -5.63 18.38 -11.94
C PRO A 328 -5.00 17.94 -10.61
N ASN A 329 -3.75 18.38 -10.38
CA ASN A 329 -3.05 18.16 -9.12
C ASN A 329 -2.04 19.30 -8.92
N ASP A 330 -2.36 20.24 -8.05
CA ASP A 330 -1.53 21.43 -7.79
C ASP A 330 -0.24 21.06 -7.03
N LEU A 331 -0.16 19.85 -6.45
CA LEU A 331 1.02 19.36 -5.77
C LEU A 331 1.97 18.59 -6.69
N ARG A 332 1.64 18.46 -7.99
CA ARG A 332 2.47 17.71 -8.95
C ARG A 332 3.81 18.37 -9.17
N VAL A 333 4.87 17.57 -9.10
CA VAL A 333 6.26 17.96 -9.41
C VAL A 333 6.63 17.44 -10.80
N GLY A 334 6.82 18.35 -11.74
CA GLY A 334 7.14 17.98 -13.12
C GLY A 334 5.93 17.47 -13.90
N GLU A 335 6.17 16.55 -14.83
CA GLU A 335 5.15 16.00 -15.72
C GLU A 335 4.72 14.60 -15.24
N ALA A 336 3.46 14.24 -15.50
CA ALA A 336 2.95 12.90 -15.29
C ALA A 336 3.21 12.02 -16.54
N LEU A 337 3.41 10.72 -16.32
CA LEU A 337 3.59 9.74 -17.39
C LEU A 337 2.30 8.93 -17.59
N ARG A 338 1.75 8.97 -18.81
CA ARG A 338 0.53 8.27 -19.23
C ARG A 338 0.83 7.15 -20.23
N GLU A 339 1.82 6.36 -19.89
CA GLU A 339 2.25 5.17 -20.63
C GLU A 339 2.45 4.03 -19.62
N ALA A 340 2.69 2.80 -20.10
CA ALA A 340 3.08 1.71 -19.21
C ALA A 340 4.29 2.13 -18.37
N ASN A 341 4.19 1.95 -17.03
CA ASN A 341 5.17 2.51 -16.11
C ASN A 341 5.33 1.67 -14.84
N PHE A 342 6.48 1.86 -14.19
CA PHE A 342 6.78 1.38 -12.85
C PHE A 342 7.68 2.39 -12.12
N GLY A 343 7.59 2.39 -10.80
CA GLY A 343 8.40 3.26 -9.95
C GLY A 343 9.66 2.56 -9.45
N VAL A 344 10.71 3.35 -9.20
CA VAL A 344 11.95 2.88 -8.57
C VAL A 344 12.39 3.89 -7.51
N ILE A 345 12.79 3.39 -6.35
CA ILE A 345 13.49 4.15 -5.32
C ILE A 345 14.90 3.61 -5.23
N GLU A 346 15.89 4.47 -5.45
CA GLU A 346 17.29 4.19 -5.13
C GLU A 346 17.67 4.90 -3.84
N ILE A 347 18.35 4.19 -2.95
CA ILE A 347 18.81 4.69 -1.65
C ILE A 347 20.34 4.65 -1.64
N ASP A 348 20.95 5.83 -1.68
CA ASP A 348 22.38 5.98 -1.47
C ASP A 348 22.65 6.20 0.03
N TRP A 349 23.32 5.22 0.65
CA TRP A 349 23.68 5.23 2.06
C TRP A 349 25.07 5.81 2.34
N GLY A 350 25.61 6.63 1.43
CA GLY A 350 26.91 7.29 1.61
C GLY A 350 26.97 8.26 2.80
N VAL A 351 27.98 9.12 2.82
CA VAL A 351 28.21 10.10 3.91
C VAL A 351 27.05 11.10 4.03
N ALA A 352 26.42 11.46 2.91
CA ALA A 352 25.21 12.27 2.84
C ALA A 352 24.10 11.44 2.21
N PRO A 353 23.36 10.62 3.00
CA PRO A 353 22.37 9.71 2.44
C PRO A 353 21.29 10.46 1.69
N GLN A 354 20.89 9.89 0.54
CA GLN A 354 19.87 10.47 -0.32
C GLN A 354 18.99 9.40 -0.96
N LEU A 355 17.76 9.80 -1.29
CA LEU A 355 16.84 9.03 -2.08
C LEU A 355 16.82 9.56 -3.51
N ARG A 356 16.67 8.67 -4.47
CA ARG A 356 16.34 9.03 -5.85
C ARG A 356 15.03 8.31 -6.20
N LEU A 357 13.99 9.10 -6.38
CA LEU A 357 12.66 8.64 -6.81
C LEU A 357 12.63 8.68 -8.33
N GLU A 358 12.21 7.60 -8.97
CA GLU A 358 12.14 7.51 -10.42
C GLU A 358 10.79 6.98 -10.88
N ILE A 359 10.31 7.52 -12.01
CA ILE A 359 9.29 6.91 -12.86
C ILE A 359 10.00 6.40 -14.11
N ARG A 360 9.78 5.14 -14.41
CA ARG A 360 10.31 4.47 -15.61
C ARG A 360 9.16 4.02 -16.50
N ASP A 361 9.37 4.09 -17.82
CA ASP A 361 8.40 3.57 -18.78
C ASP A 361 8.49 2.04 -18.91
N GLY A 362 7.60 1.45 -19.71
CA GLY A 362 7.54 0.01 -19.95
C GLY A 362 8.82 -0.60 -20.54
N ASN A 363 9.70 0.21 -21.13
CA ASN A 363 11.01 -0.20 -21.65
C ASN A 363 12.14 -0.04 -20.62
N GLY A 364 11.82 0.48 -19.43
CA GLY A 364 12.77 0.71 -18.34
C GLY A 364 13.55 2.03 -18.43
N LEU A 365 13.21 2.92 -19.37
CA LEU A 365 13.83 4.23 -19.47
C LEU A 365 13.32 5.16 -18.37
N THR A 366 14.22 5.85 -17.69
CA THR A 366 13.84 6.86 -16.69
C THR A 366 13.22 8.07 -17.37
N ARG A 367 11.95 8.32 -17.09
CA ARG A 367 11.17 9.44 -17.63
C ARG A 367 11.11 10.62 -16.66
N MET A 368 11.20 10.34 -15.37
CA MET A 368 11.31 11.33 -14.29
C MET A 368 12.26 10.83 -13.23
N ALA A 369 13.06 11.73 -12.66
CA ALA A 369 13.87 11.45 -11.47
C ALA A 369 13.92 12.67 -10.55
N HIS A 370 13.73 12.44 -9.25
CA HIS A 370 13.80 13.45 -8.22
C HIS A 370 14.72 12.99 -7.08
N ARG A 371 15.62 13.86 -6.62
CA ARG A 371 16.55 13.55 -5.52
C ARG A 371 16.18 14.28 -4.25
N ILE A 372 16.27 13.59 -3.13
CA ILE A 372 15.93 14.10 -1.80
C ILE A 372 17.07 13.72 -0.86
N LYS A 373 17.64 14.69 -0.16
CA LYS A 373 18.59 14.39 0.90
C LYS A 373 17.82 13.85 2.11
N LEU A 374 18.26 12.73 2.66
CA LEU A 374 17.58 12.12 3.78
C LEU A 374 17.53 13.03 5.03
N GLY A 375 18.49 13.96 5.13
CA GLY A 375 18.51 14.98 6.17
C GLY A 375 17.38 16.01 6.07
N GLU A 376 16.74 16.15 4.90
CA GLU A 376 15.59 17.07 4.70
C GLU A 376 14.27 16.46 5.18
N LEU A 377 14.24 15.13 5.43
CA LEU A 377 13.06 14.37 5.86
C LEU A 377 13.10 14.10 7.38
N LYS A 378 13.34 15.12 8.17
CA LYS A 378 13.45 15.02 9.63
C LYS A 378 12.58 16.04 10.36
N VAL A 379 11.91 15.58 11.42
CA VAL A 379 11.13 16.42 12.35
C VAL A 379 12.05 17.17 13.30
#